data_20ee5d8babe39d80f55a748fcdbea711
#
_entry.id   20ee5d8babe39d80f55a748fcdbea711
#
_cell.length_a   1.000
_cell.length_b   1.000
_cell.length_c   1.000
_cell.angle_alpha   90.00
_cell.angle_beta   90.00
_cell.angle_gamma   90.00
#
_symmetry.space_group_name_H-M   'P 1'
#
loop_
_entity.id
_entity.type
_entity.pdbx_description
1 polymer ?
#
loop_
_entity_poly.entity_id
_entity_poly.type
_entity_poly.pdbx_seq_one_letter_code
_entity_poly.pdbx_strand_id
1 'polypeptide(L)'
;SAQTSYFVGHDIDANHTFYLNGYSTVDPKTQIATYVFSSAEKAKSDIESFELSPKVQLRLEEFREDGKTVDDVFAYLNELYMSYALNVTKIYGRFLLHLAVDLVFHSALEFTLPGGRLQPARLDAIVLGDTRCGKGHVAEGLARYYGIGEMVGAENCTFAGLVGGAQQIGNHWVISWG
;
A
#
# COMPACT_ATOMS: atom_id res chain seq x y z
N SER A 1 16.89 -1.87 9.77
CA SER A 1 17.47 -2.14 11.11
C SER A 1 16.67 -1.39 12.16
N ALA A 2 16.17 -2.10 13.17
CA ALA A 2 15.50 -1.49 14.31
C ALA A 2 16.52 -0.75 15.15
N GLN A 3 16.21 0.48 15.55
CA GLN A 3 17.07 1.30 16.38
C GLN A 3 16.31 1.74 17.64
N THR A 4 16.96 1.69 18.79
CA THR A 4 16.36 2.13 20.05
C THR A 4 16.12 3.63 20.02
N SER A 5 14.90 4.03 20.33
CA SER A 5 14.52 5.44 20.47
C SER A 5 13.59 5.62 21.65
N TYR A 6 13.60 6.79 22.23
CA TYR A 6 12.74 7.19 23.33
C TYR A 6 11.84 8.34 22.91
N PHE A 7 10.56 8.23 23.21
CA PHE A 7 9.63 9.31 23.02
C PHE A 7 9.23 9.88 24.40
N VAL A 8 9.39 11.19 24.56
CA VAL A 8 9.03 11.90 25.78
C VAL A 8 7.81 12.74 25.51
N GLY A 9 6.63 12.21 25.80
CA GLY A 9 5.36 12.86 25.50
C GLY A 9 4.17 12.01 25.93
N HIS A 10 3.04 12.25 25.29
CA HIS A 10 1.85 11.43 25.48
C HIS A 10 1.99 10.10 24.73
N ASP A 11 1.17 9.12 25.10
CA ASP A 11 1.11 7.85 24.39
C ASP A 11 0.81 8.07 22.90
N ILE A 12 1.57 7.39 22.06
CA ILE A 12 1.36 7.37 20.61
C ILE A 12 0.81 5.99 20.23
N ASP A 13 -0.17 5.98 19.32
CA ASP A 13 -0.77 4.73 18.85
C ASP A 13 0.27 3.88 18.11
N ALA A 14 0.34 2.60 18.46
CA ALA A 14 1.10 1.63 17.71
C ALA A 14 0.52 1.49 16.29
N ASN A 15 1.33 1.03 15.34
CA ASN A 15 0.95 0.75 13.94
C ASN A 15 0.67 1.99 13.06
N HIS A 16 1.17 3.14 13.44
CA HIS A 16 1.12 4.32 12.61
C HIS A 16 2.53 4.85 12.32
N THR A 17 2.69 5.49 11.18
CA THR A 17 3.89 6.26 10.86
C THR A 17 3.79 7.66 11.44
N PHE A 18 4.87 8.14 12.03
CA PHE A 18 4.93 9.48 12.63
C PHE A 18 6.13 10.26 12.11
N TYR A 19 5.96 11.56 11.91
CA TYR A 19 7.06 12.50 11.85
C TYR A 19 7.47 12.85 13.27
N LEU A 20 8.73 12.59 13.59
CA LEU A 20 9.25 12.76 14.94
C LEU A 20 10.28 13.88 14.96
N ASN A 21 10.14 14.81 15.90
CA ASN A 21 11.14 15.85 16.16
C ASN A 21 11.88 15.53 17.46
N GLY A 22 13.19 15.59 17.38
CA GLY A 22 14.04 15.28 18.51
C GLY A 22 15.53 15.44 18.18
N TYR A 23 16.37 14.85 18.99
CA TYR A 23 17.81 14.88 18.82
C TYR A 23 18.42 13.50 19.00
N SER A 24 19.59 13.29 18.40
CA SER A 24 20.39 12.10 18.62
C SER A 24 21.32 12.30 19.80
N THR A 25 21.48 11.28 20.60
CA THR A 25 22.45 11.20 21.69
C THR A 25 23.13 9.85 21.67
N VAL A 26 24.22 9.71 22.40
CA VAL A 26 24.89 8.42 22.57
C VAL A 26 24.55 7.90 23.95
N ASP A 27 24.02 6.67 24.02
CA ASP A 27 23.82 6.01 25.30
C ASP A 27 25.18 5.82 26.01
N PRO A 28 25.38 6.37 27.22
CA PRO A 28 26.66 6.34 27.88
C PRO A 28 27.15 4.94 28.27
N LYS A 29 26.25 3.96 28.39
CA LYS A 29 26.59 2.57 28.73
C LYS A 29 26.89 1.71 27.52
N THR A 30 26.08 1.82 26.46
CA THR A 30 26.16 0.97 25.27
C THR A 30 26.99 1.59 24.16
N GLN A 31 27.25 2.89 24.21
CA GLN A 31 27.92 3.69 23.16
C GLN A 31 27.16 3.63 21.81
N ILE A 32 25.87 3.30 21.82
CA ILE A 32 25.01 3.23 20.63
C ILE A 32 24.27 4.55 20.48
N ALA A 33 24.19 5.02 19.24
CA ALA A 33 23.38 6.19 18.92
C ALA A 33 21.90 5.90 19.26
N THR A 34 21.32 6.78 20.05
CA THR A 34 19.95 6.69 20.55
C THR A 34 19.24 7.99 20.18
N TYR A 35 17.99 7.90 19.78
CA TYR A 35 17.18 9.08 19.46
C TYR A 35 16.22 9.38 20.60
N VAL A 36 16.09 10.65 20.93
CA VAL A 36 15.12 11.15 21.91
C VAL A 36 14.19 12.11 21.20
N PHE A 37 12.91 11.78 21.13
CA PHE A 37 11.88 12.56 20.46
C PHE A 37 10.98 13.25 21.49
N SER A 38 10.69 14.51 21.25
CA SER A 38 9.83 15.34 22.12
C SER A 38 8.48 15.66 21.49
N SER A 39 8.33 15.49 20.20
CA SER A 39 7.04 15.63 19.52
C SER A 39 6.86 14.56 18.44
N ALA A 40 5.62 14.14 18.26
CA ALA A 40 5.20 13.19 17.25
C ALA A 40 3.97 13.74 16.52
N GLU A 41 4.01 13.78 15.21
CA GLU A 41 2.88 14.13 14.37
C GLU A 41 2.59 12.93 13.46
N LYS A 42 1.32 12.46 13.47
CA LYS A 42 0.93 11.32 12.63
C LYS A 42 1.13 11.67 11.17
N ALA A 43 1.95 10.87 10.47
CA ALA A 43 2.07 10.97 9.03
C ALA A 43 0.76 10.51 8.38
N LYS A 44 0.14 11.38 7.60
CA LYS A 44 -1.01 11.00 6.78
C LYS A 44 -0.50 10.25 5.55
N SER A 45 -1.14 9.14 5.23
CA SER A 45 -0.93 8.50 3.92
C SER A 45 -1.49 9.39 2.80
N ASP A 46 -0.98 9.22 1.59
CA ASP A 46 -1.50 9.95 0.42
C ASP A 46 -3.00 9.70 0.20
N ILE A 47 -3.48 8.51 0.59
CA ILE A 47 -4.90 8.13 0.54
C ILE A 47 -5.71 8.88 1.60
N GLU A 48 -5.20 8.97 2.85
CA GLU A 48 -5.88 9.69 3.94
C GLU A 48 -5.87 11.21 3.74
N SER A 49 -4.87 11.73 3.02
CA SER A 49 -4.74 13.16 2.70
C SER A 49 -5.42 13.57 1.40
N PHE A 50 -5.98 12.60 0.64
CA PHE A 50 -6.61 12.86 -0.64
C PHE A 50 -7.90 13.67 -0.45
N GLU A 51 -7.96 14.84 -1.08
CA GLU A 51 -9.15 15.67 -1.14
C GLU A 51 -9.74 15.67 -2.57
N LEU A 52 -11.01 15.34 -2.67
CA LEU A 52 -11.74 15.35 -3.93
C LEU A 52 -12.02 16.81 -4.35
N SER A 53 -11.05 17.44 -5.01
CA SER A 53 -11.24 18.78 -5.56
C SER A 53 -12.23 18.76 -6.74
N PRO A 54 -12.95 19.89 -7.02
CA PRO A 54 -13.84 19.97 -8.18
C PRO A 54 -13.17 19.65 -9.53
N LYS A 55 -11.89 19.99 -9.65
CA LYS A 55 -11.11 19.66 -10.85
C LYS A 55 -10.87 18.15 -11.00
N VAL A 56 -10.60 17.45 -9.91
CA VAL A 56 -10.44 15.99 -9.90
C VAL A 56 -11.79 15.33 -10.16
N GLN A 57 -12.87 15.83 -9.54
CA GLN A 57 -14.21 15.33 -9.78
C GLN A 57 -14.62 15.42 -11.26
N LEU A 58 -14.37 16.54 -11.91
CA LEU A 58 -14.63 16.73 -13.33
C LEU A 58 -13.87 15.71 -14.20
N ARG A 59 -12.61 15.42 -13.87
CA ARG A 59 -11.83 14.40 -14.59
C ARG A 59 -12.35 12.99 -14.35
N LEU A 60 -12.87 12.69 -13.17
CA LEU A 60 -13.48 11.39 -12.86
C LEU A 60 -14.82 11.17 -13.59
N GLU A 61 -15.49 12.24 -14.05
CA GLU A 61 -16.71 12.13 -14.86
C GLU A 61 -16.47 11.44 -16.21
N GLU A 62 -15.24 11.46 -16.74
CA GLU A 62 -14.87 10.71 -17.95
C GLU A 62 -15.04 9.19 -17.78
N PHE A 63 -14.97 8.70 -16.54
CA PHE A 63 -15.13 7.28 -16.21
C PHE A 63 -16.58 6.86 -15.97
N ARG A 64 -17.54 7.81 -16.02
CA ARG A 64 -18.95 7.47 -15.82
C ARG A 64 -19.50 6.66 -16.99
N GLU A 65 -20.30 5.66 -16.65
CA GLU A 65 -20.90 4.74 -17.62
C GLU A 65 -22.12 5.34 -18.34
N ASP A 66 -22.59 6.49 -17.91
CA ASP A 66 -23.82 7.12 -18.42
C ASP A 66 -23.78 7.31 -19.94
N GLY A 67 -24.58 6.55 -20.65
CA GLY A 67 -24.71 6.60 -22.11
C GLY A 67 -23.64 5.83 -22.91
N LYS A 68 -22.74 5.10 -22.24
CA LYS A 68 -21.75 4.23 -22.91
C LYS A 68 -22.33 2.84 -23.17
N THR A 69 -22.01 2.29 -24.31
CA THR A 69 -22.28 0.88 -24.62
C THR A 69 -21.22 -0.02 -24.04
N VAL A 70 -21.49 -1.32 -23.96
CA VAL A 70 -20.51 -2.32 -23.53
C VAL A 70 -19.27 -2.29 -24.43
N ASP A 71 -19.44 -2.09 -25.74
CA ASP A 71 -18.36 -2.02 -26.67
C ASP A 71 -17.47 -0.78 -26.44
N ASP A 72 -18.05 0.35 -26.07
CA ASP A 72 -17.29 1.56 -25.70
C ASP A 72 -16.44 1.33 -24.46
N VAL A 73 -16.97 0.63 -23.45
CA VAL A 73 -16.22 0.27 -22.24
C VAL A 73 -15.07 -0.67 -22.57
N PHE A 74 -15.30 -1.69 -23.40
CA PHE A 74 -14.23 -2.59 -23.83
C PHE A 74 -13.15 -1.90 -24.65
N ALA A 75 -13.53 -0.98 -25.53
CA ALA A 75 -12.59 -0.17 -26.31
C ALA A 75 -11.68 0.65 -25.37
N TYR A 76 -12.28 1.33 -24.39
CA TYR A 76 -11.54 2.09 -23.38
C TYR A 76 -10.59 1.21 -22.54
N LEU A 77 -11.05 0.07 -22.05
CA LEU A 77 -10.22 -0.87 -21.29
C LEU A 77 -9.04 -1.40 -22.13
N ASN A 78 -9.25 -1.58 -23.42
CA ASN A 78 -8.16 -1.99 -24.31
C ASN A 78 -7.12 -0.86 -24.52
N GLU A 79 -7.55 0.39 -24.65
CA GLU A 79 -6.65 1.55 -24.71
C GLU A 79 -5.85 1.69 -23.40
N LEU A 80 -6.49 1.55 -22.26
CA LEU A 80 -5.84 1.56 -20.95
C LEU A 80 -4.78 0.46 -20.84
N TYR A 81 -5.14 -0.77 -21.21
CA TYR A 81 -4.21 -1.89 -21.27
C TYR A 81 -3.01 -1.60 -22.18
N MET A 82 -3.24 -1.10 -23.38
CA MET A 82 -2.16 -0.75 -24.31
C MET A 82 -1.23 0.31 -23.73
N SER A 83 -1.79 1.30 -23.06
CA SER A 83 -1.01 2.32 -22.34
C SER A 83 -0.12 1.70 -21.25
N TYR A 84 -0.65 0.80 -20.42
CA TYR A 84 0.14 0.09 -19.42
C TYR A 84 1.22 -0.80 -20.04
N ALA A 85 0.86 -1.55 -21.07
CA ALA A 85 1.80 -2.42 -21.76
C ALA A 85 2.95 -1.65 -22.41
N LEU A 86 2.66 -0.48 -22.99
CA LEU A 86 3.65 0.35 -23.67
C LEU A 86 4.51 1.16 -22.69
N ASN A 87 3.92 1.72 -21.64
CA ASN A 87 4.59 2.74 -20.84
C ASN A 87 5.04 2.24 -19.47
N VAL A 88 4.36 1.23 -18.90
CA VAL A 88 4.56 0.80 -17.52
C VAL A 88 5.22 -0.58 -17.45
N THR A 89 4.54 -1.61 -17.91
CA THR A 89 4.96 -3.00 -17.65
C THR A 89 5.87 -3.59 -18.74
N LYS A 90 5.80 -3.10 -19.97
CA LYS A 90 6.46 -3.68 -21.15
C LYS A 90 6.06 -5.13 -21.44
N ILE A 91 4.91 -5.56 -20.93
CA ILE A 91 4.36 -6.92 -21.11
C ILE A 91 3.13 -6.85 -22.02
N TYR A 92 3.19 -7.55 -23.14
CA TYR A 92 2.14 -7.56 -24.17
C TYR A 92 1.36 -8.87 -24.18
N GLY A 93 0.16 -8.85 -24.76
CA GLY A 93 -0.68 -10.04 -24.90
C GLY A 93 -1.27 -10.58 -23.59
N ARG A 94 -1.32 -9.76 -22.54
CA ARG A 94 -1.82 -10.13 -21.22
C ARG A 94 -2.91 -9.18 -20.72
N PHE A 95 -3.89 -8.89 -21.58
CA PHE A 95 -4.99 -7.98 -21.28
C PHE A 95 -5.70 -8.29 -19.96
N LEU A 96 -6.18 -9.53 -19.78
CA LEU A 96 -6.89 -9.94 -18.57
C LEU A 96 -6.04 -9.85 -17.31
N LEU A 97 -4.74 -10.12 -17.42
CA LEU A 97 -3.83 -10.00 -16.27
C LEU A 97 -3.68 -8.54 -15.83
N HIS A 98 -3.48 -7.63 -16.79
CA HIS A 98 -3.40 -6.20 -16.48
C HIS A 98 -4.71 -5.70 -15.87
N LEU A 99 -5.84 -6.06 -16.46
CA LEU A 99 -7.17 -5.67 -15.97
C LEU A 99 -7.43 -6.22 -14.56
N ALA A 100 -7.11 -7.48 -14.29
CA ALA A 100 -7.31 -8.08 -12.97
C ALA A 100 -6.47 -7.39 -11.89
N VAL A 101 -5.21 -7.09 -12.19
CA VAL A 101 -4.32 -6.39 -11.25
C VAL A 101 -4.78 -4.93 -11.07
N ASP A 102 -5.18 -4.27 -12.15
CA ASP A 102 -5.68 -2.90 -12.11
C ASP A 102 -6.95 -2.77 -11.25
N LEU A 103 -7.88 -3.70 -11.39
CA LEU A 103 -9.11 -3.75 -10.57
C LEU A 103 -8.82 -3.91 -9.06
N VAL A 104 -7.74 -4.61 -8.69
CA VAL A 104 -7.33 -4.71 -7.28
C VAL A 104 -6.95 -3.34 -6.75
N PHE A 105 -6.18 -2.55 -7.50
CA PHE A 105 -5.79 -1.19 -7.09
C PHE A 105 -6.97 -0.22 -7.03
N HIS A 106 -8.00 -0.42 -7.85
CA HIS A 106 -9.20 0.40 -7.86
C HIS A 106 -10.34 -0.14 -6.98
N SER A 107 -10.12 -1.21 -6.24
CA SER A 107 -11.13 -1.73 -5.32
C SER A 107 -11.36 -0.76 -4.16
N ALA A 108 -12.60 -0.60 -3.74
CA ALA A 108 -12.93 0.13 -2.54
C ALA A 108 -12.31 -0.57 -1.32
N LEU A 109 -11.72 0.18 -0.40
CA LEU A 109 -11.15 -0.40 0.82
C LEU A 109 -12.23 -0.87 1.79
N GLU A 110 -13.28 -0.07 1.89
CA GLU A 110 -14.43 -0.35 2.76
C GLU A 110 -15.68 0.35 2.23
N PHE A 111 -16.83 -0.11 2.64
CA PHE A 111 -18.11 0.54 2.39
C PHE A 111 -19.00 0.48 3.64
N THR A 112 -19.89 1.43 3.76
CA THR A 112 -20.84 1.49 4.87
C THR A 112 -22.17 0.90 4.47
N LEU A 113 -22.60 -0.13 5.19
CA LEU A 113 -23.95 -0.70 5.04
C LEU A 113 -25.04 0.23 5.62
N PRO A 114 -26.28 0.09 5.17
CA PRO A 114 -27.42 0.69 5.86
C PRO A 114 -27.40 0.32 7.35
N GLY A 115 -27.41 1.32 8.22
CA GLY A 115 -27.25 1.15 9.67
C GLY A 115 -25.85 1.47 10.21
N GLY A 116 -24.93 1.97 9.36
CA GLY A 116 -23.62 2.50 9.78
C GLY A 116 -22.53 1.45 10.00
N ARG A 117 -22.77 0.18 9.69
CA ARG A 117 -21.77 -0.87 9.81
C ARG A 117 -20.77 -0.81 8.64
N LEU A 118 -19.49 -0.67 8.97
CA LEU A 118 -18.40 -0.76 8.00
C LEU A 118 -18.15 -2.21 7.59
N GLN A 119 -17.92 -2.42 6.29
CA GLN A 119 -17.54 -3.70 5.70
C GLN A 119 -16.30 -3.53 4.83
N PRO A 120 -15.30 -4.44 4.92
CA PRO A 120 -14.21 -4.48 3.95
C PRO A 120 -14.75 -4.74 2.54
N ALA A 121 -14.25 -4.01 1.56
CA ALA A 121 -14.69 -4.11 0.16
C ALA A 121 -13.54 -4.42 -0.81
N ARG A 122 -12.32 -4.58 -0.30
CA ARG A 122 -11.15 -4.87 -1.12
C ARG A 122 -11.33 -6.13 -1.96
N LEU A 123 -10.87 -6.05 -3.19
CA LEU A 123 -10.81 -7.17 -4.11
C LEU A 123 -9.47 -7.89 -3.95
N ASP A 124 -9.50 -9.20 -3.75
CA ASP A 124 -8.32 -10.05 -3.75
C ASP A 124 -8.26 -10.82 -5.07
N ALA A 125 -7.07 -10.94 -5.67
CA ALA A 125 -6.87 -11.68 -6.90
C ALA A 125 -5.81 -12.77 -6.72
N ILE A 126 -6.11 -13.98 -7.23
CA ILE A 126 -5.15 -15.08 -7.32
C ILE A 126 -4.80 -15.29 -8.80
N VAL A 127 -3.53 -15.14 -9.13
CA VAL A 127 -3.04 -15.32 -10.50
C VAL A 127 -2.24 -16.61 -10.61
N LEU A 128 -2.80 -17.59 -11.30
CA LEU A 128 -2.17 -18.89 -11.55
C LEU A 128 -1.61 -18.97 -12.98
N GLY A 129 -0.51 -19.63 -13.15
CA GLY A 129 0.13 -19.83 -14.46
C GLY A 129 1.60 -20.24 -14.33
N ASP A 130 2.21 -20.59 -15.45
CA ASP A 130 3.60 -21.05 -15.53
C ASP A 130 4.61 -20.00 -15.03
N THR A 131 5.77 -20.46 -14.64
CA THR A 131 6.89 -19.59 -14.27
C THR A 131 7.33 -18.73 -15.47
N ARG A 132 7.83 -17.54 -15.21
CA ARG A 132 8.36 -16.60 -16.21
C ARG A 132 7.36 -16.10 -17.27
N CYS A 133 6.06 -16.19 -17.01
CA CYS A 133 5.03 -15.68 -17.94
C CYS A 133 4.60 -14.22 -17.66
N GLY A 134 5.37 -13.48 -16.87
CA GLY A 134 5.17 -12.04 -16.63
C GLY A 134 4.22 -11.67 -15.50
N LYS A 135 3.66 -12.67 -14.75
CA LYS A 135 2.69 -12.39 -13.67
C LYS A 135 3.17 -11.37 -12.64
N GLY A 136 4.31 -11.67 -12.01
CA GLY A 136 4.91 -10.79 -11.00
C GLY A 136 5.33 -9.44 -11.59
N HIS A 137 5.82 -9.43 -12.84
CA HIS A 137 6.27 -8.21 -13.49
C HIS A 137 5.14 -7.21 -13.77
N VAL A 138 3.95 -7.72 -14.13
CA VAL A 138 2.76 -6.86 -14.30
C VAL A 138 2.32 -6.29 -12.95
N ALA A 139 2.23 -7.13 -11.91
CA ALA A 139 1.84 -6.68 -10.57
C ALA A 139 2.81 -5.64 -10.00
N GLU A 140 4.12 -5.91 -10.06
CA GLU A 140 5.16 -4.99 -9.61
C GLU A 140 5.19 -3.69 -10.42
N GLY A 141 5.02 -3.78 -11.74
CA GLY A 141 4.98 -2.62 -12.62
C GLY A 141 3.82 -1.69 -12.29
N LEU A 142 2.63 -2.22 -12.08
CA LEU A 142 1.45 -1.45 -11.71
C LEU A 142 1.53 -0.92 -10.27
N ALA A 143 2.03 -1.70 -9.30
CA ALA A 143 2.28 -1.22 -7.94
C ALA A 143 3.21 0.00 -7.94
N ARG A 144 4.29 -0.06 -8.70
CA ARG A 144 5.24 1.05 -8.85
C ARG A 144 4.61 2.26 -9.55
N TYR A 145 3.78 2.03 -10.57
CA TYR A 145 3.09 3.09 -11.30
C TYR A 145 2.10 3.85 -10.40
N TYR A 146 1.33 3.13 -9.58
CA TYR A 146 0.39 3.73 -8.64
C TYR A 146 1.07 4.27 -7.37
N GLY A 147 2.31 3.88 -7.10
CA GLY A 147 3.02 4.25 -5.89
C GLY A 147 2.42 3.64 -4.61
N ILE A 148 1.64 2.57 -4.74
CA ILE A 148 0.98 1.86 -3.63
C ILE A 148 1.19 0.36 -3.76
N GLY A 149 1.24 -0.32 -2.61
CA GLY A 149 1.47 -1.76 -2.55
C GLY A 149 2.96 -2.12 -2.46
N GLU A 150 3.22 -3.31 -1.96
CA GLU A 150 4.54 -3.87 -1.77
C GLU A 150 4.59 -5.31 -2.28
N MET A 151 5.70 -5.66 -2.94
CA MET A 151 5.95 -7.03 -3.39
C MET A 151 6.68 -7.80 -2.30
N VAL A 152 5.98 -8.77 -1.72
CA VAL A 152 6.54 -9.63 -0.67
C VAL A 152 6.76 -11.03 -1.21
N GLY A 153 7.99 -11.54 -1.10
CA GLY A 153 8.35 -12.91 -1.45
C GLY A 153 7.86 -13.89 -0.38
N ALA A 154 6.72 -14.55 -0.61
CA ALA A 154 6.10 -15.44 0.36
C ALA A 154 6.86 -16.75 0.61
N GLU A 155 7.83 -17.11 -0.24
CA GLU A 155 8.59 -18.37 -0.14
C GLU A 155 9.36 -18.50 1.19
N ASN A 156 9.79 -17.38 1.75
CA ASN A 156 10.54 -17.34 3.00
C ASN A 156 9.80 -16.58 4.12
N CYS A 157 8.53 -16.25 3.92
CA CYS A 157 7.75 -15.54 4.91
C CYS A 157 7.18 -16.49 5.96
N THR A 158 7.49 -16.19 7.22
CA THR A 158 6.78 -16.77 8.36
C THR A 158 5.60 -15.86 8.73
N PHE A 159 4.65 -16.38 9.49
CA PHE A 159 3.55 -15.56 10.04
C PHE A 159 4.10 -14.34 10.81
N ALA A 160 5.14 -14.55 11.61
CA ALA A 160 5.80 -13.47 12.35
C ALA A 160 6.50 -12.44 11.44
N GLY A 161 6.99 -12.87 10.26
CA GLY A 161 7.60 -11.98 9.28
C GLY A 161 6.59 -11.18 8.45
N LEU A 162 5.33 -11.64 8.34
CA LEU A 162 4.27 -10.95 7.59
C LEU A 162 3.40 -10.06 8.49
N VAL A 163 3.13 -10.52 9.70
CA VAL A 163 2.20 -9.84 10.62
C VAL A 163 2.95 -9.15 11.74
N GLY A 164 4.12 -9.68 12.06
CA GLY A 164 4.91 -9.26 13.20
C GLY A 164 4.89 -10.27 14.34
N GLY A 165 5.76 -10.07 15.28
CA GLY A 165 5.90 -10.97 16.43
C GLY A 165 6.53 -10.26 17.61
N ALA A 166 6.30 -10.80 18.80
CA ALA A 166 6.99 -10.35 19.98
C ALA A 166 8.37 -11.02 20.05
N GLN A 167 9.42 -10.24 20.16
CA GLN A 167 10.78 -10.74 20.39
C GLN A 167 11.38 -10.10 21.64
N GLN A 168 12.16 -10.86 22.36
CA GLN A 168 12.86 -10.36 23.52
C GLN A 168 14.21 -9.76 23.13
N ILE A 169 14.40 -8.48 23.43
CA ILE A 169 15.66 -7.79 23.26
C ILE A 169 16.18 -7.42 24.65
N GLY A 170 17.18 -8.14 25.12
CA GLY A 170 17.65 -8.03 26.51
C GLY A 170 16.55 -8.50 27.49
N ASN A 171 16.12 -7.64 28.40
CA ASN A 171 15.06 -7.93 29.38
C ASN A 171 13.69 -7.36 28.99
N HIS A 172 13.54 -6.82 27.78
CA HIS A 172 12.29 -6.20 27.31
C HIS A 172 11.69 -6.96 26.13
N TRP A 173 10.37 -7.11 26.16
CA TRP A 173 9.63 -7.59 25.02
C TRP A 173 9.32 -6.44 24.05
N VAL A 174 9.68 -6.62 22.79
CA VAL A 174 9.44 -5.66 21.73
C VAL A 174 8.59 -6.32 20.66
N ILE A 175 7.56 -5.62 20.20
CA ILE A 175 6.78 -6.06 19.04
C ILE A 175 7.53 -5.58 17.79
N SER A 176 7.89 -6.54 16.94
CA SER A 176 8.44 -6.27 15.61
C SER A 176 7.34 -6.54 14.60
N TRP A 177 6.99 -5.55 13.81
CA TRP A 177 6.04 -5.68 12.71
C TRP A 177 6.76 -6.20 11.46
N GLY A 178 6.05 -7.05 10.70
CA GLY A 178 6.58 -7.64 9.46
C GLY A 178 6.63 -6.66 8.29
#